data_4da533be782500b7c47e84fbd98c4211
#
_entry.id   4da533be782500b7c47e84fbd98c4211
#
_cell.length_a   1.000
_cell.length_b   1.000
_cell.length_c   1.000
_cell.angle_alpha   90.00
_cell.angle_beta   90.00
_cell.angle_gamma   90.00
#
_symmetry.space_group_name_H-M   'P 1'
#
loop_
_entity.id
_entity.type
_entity.pdbx_description
1 polymer ?
#
loop_
_entity_poly.entity_id
_entity_poly.type
_entity_poly.pdbx_seq_one_letter_code
_entity_poly.pdbx_strand_id
1 'polypeptide(L)'
;VEENLWMGGFLKNQPAEARAAAESVFDKYPRLAARRRHQAKVLSGGERRLLEISRALVMNPELLLVDEPSIGLEPRFIDMVFEILYDLQHNEGKTIIMVEQNAKKGLEFADIGYVMVSGKIAVAGKGSELLENPKVGELFLGG
;
A
#
# COMPACT_ATOMS: atom_id res chain seq x y z
N VAL A 1 0.77 18.87 -0.47
CA VAL A 1 1.25 17.55 -0.95
C VAL A 1 2.76 17.48 -0.81
N GLU A 2 3.49 18.41 -1.36
CA GLU A 2 4.98 18.45 -1.33
C GLU A 2 5.55 18.38 0.09
N GLU A 3 5.04 19.18 1.01
CA GLU A 3 5.47 19.16 2.43
C GLU A 3 5.25 17.78 3.08
N ASN A 4 4.17 17.08 2.72
CA ASN A 4 3.93 15.72 3.20
C ASN A 4 5.00 14.74 2.76
N LEU A 5 5.50 14.86 1.53
CA LEU A 5 6.60 14.03 1.05
C LEU A 5 7.92 14.40 1.76
N TRP A 6 8.21 15.68 1.94
CA TRP A 6 9.40 16.10 2.69
C TRP A 6 9.39 15.57 4.12
N MET A 7 8.23 15.59 4.79
CA MET A 7 8.08 14.98 6.11
C MET A 7 8.36 13.48 6.10
N GLY A 8 8.07 12.77 4.99
CA GLY A 8 8.45 11.37 4.83
C GLY A 8 9.97 11.15 4.89
N GLY A 9 10.75 12.14 4.52
CA GLY A 9 12.23 12.14 4.60
C GLY A 9 12.81 12.65 5.91
N PHE A 10 12.01 12.77 6.98
CA PHE A 10 12.44 13.39 8.25
C PHE A 10 13.69 12.73 8.87
N LEU A 11 13.89 11.43 8.65
CA LEU A 11 15.04 10.70 9.17
C LEU A 11 16.30 10.80 8.28
N LYS A 12 16.22 11.46 7.12
CA LYS A 12 17.41 11.71 6.29
C LYS A 12 18.33 12.73 6.95
N ASN A 13 19.64 12.54 6.77
CA ASN A 13 20.64 13.37 7.43
C ASN A 13 20.62 14.85 7.00
N GLN A 14 20.21 15.10 5.76
CA GLN A 14 20.16 16.45 5.20
C GLN A 14 18.79 16.75 4.57
N PRO A 15 18.25 17.96 4.77
CA PRO A 15 16.99 18.39 4.13
C PRO A 15 17.03 18.31 2.60
N ALA A 16 18.19 18.51 2.00
CA ALA A 16 18.37 18.39 0.56
C ALA A 16 18.13 16.98 0.05
N GLU A 17 18.54 15.94 0.80
CA GLU A 17 18.30 14.54 0.47
C GLU A 17 16.82 14.19 0.53
N ALA A 18 16.09 14.70 1.53
CA ALA A 18 14.64 14.51 1.63
C ALA A 18 13.91 15.12 0.43
N ARG A 19 14.35 16.31 -0.01
CA ARG A 19 13.77 16.97 -1.19
C ARG A 19 14.07 16.20 -2.47
N ALA A 20 15.32 15.77 -2.68
CA ALA A 20 15.70 14.97 -3.84
C ALA A 20 14.91 13.66 -3.91
N ALA A 21 14.74 12.98 -2.78
CA ALA A 21 13.92 11.76 -2.72
C ALA A 21 12.43 12.04 -3.01
N ALA A 22 11.89 13.18 -2.58
CA ALA A 22 10.53 13.60 -2.91
C ALA A 22 10.37 13.91 -4.41
N GLU A 23 11.39 14.48 -5.07
CA GLU A 23 11.38 14.67 -6.54
C GLU A 23 11.27 13.31 -7.27
N SER A 24 12.04 12.30 -6.85
CA SER A 24 11.94 10.95 -7.43
C SER A 24 10.52 10.34 -7.29
N VAL A 25 9.83 10.65 -6.18
CA VAL A 25 8.42 10.26 -6.01
C VAL A 25 7.51 11.00 -6.99
N PHE A 26 7.72 12.28 -7.22
CA PHE A 26 6.94 13.06 -8.21
C PHE A 26 7.18 12.57 -9.63
N ASP A 27 8.41 12.20 -9.97
CA ASP A 27 8.73 11.61 -11.27
C ASP A 27 8.01 10.28 -11.48
N LYS A 28 7.96 9.44 -10.44
CA LYS A 28 7.26 8.16 -10.46
C LYS A 28 5.74 8.31 -10.53
N TYR A 29 5.17 9.31 -9.85
CA TYR A 29 3.73 9.49 -9.72
C TYR A 29 3.26 10.87 -10.26
N PRO A 30 3.09 11.02 -11.59
CA PRO A 30 2.67 12.29 -12.21
C PRO A 30 1.37 12.87 -11.65
N ARG A 31 0.45 12.01 -11.17
CA ARG A 31 -0.80 12.45 -10.51
C ARG A 31 -0.52 13.26 -9.25
N LEU A 32 0.48 12.87 -8.44
CA LEU A 32 0.91 13.66 -7.28
C LEU A 32 1.67 14.91 -7.71
N ALA A 33 2.51 14.83 -8.73
CA ALA A 33 3.22 15.98 -9.27
C ALA A 33 2.25 17.09 -9.70
N ALA A 34 1.14 16.75 -10.37
CA ALA A 34 0.08 17.68 -10.76
C ALA A 34 -0.60 18.36 -9.55
N ARG A 35 -0.56 17.71 -8.38
CA ARG A 35 -1.14 18.20 -7.11
C ARG A 35 -0.10 18.76 -6.14
N ARG A 36 1.14 18.90 -6.55
CA ARG A 36 2.30 19.23 -5.71
C ARG A 36 2.04 20.38 -4.75
N ARG A 37 1.50 21.49 -5.24
CA ARG A 37 1.24 22.71 -4.46
C ARG A 37 -0.12 22.74 -3.75
N HIS A 38 -0.95 21.71 -3.92
CA HIS A 38 -2.26 21.65 -3.28
C HIS A 38 -2.13 21.16 -1.82
N GLN A 39 -3.10 21.56 -1.02
CA GLN A 39 -3.26 20.99 0.33
C GLN A 39 -3.76 19.55 0.23
N ALA A 40 -3.22 18.64 1.06
CA ALA A 40 -3.59 17.23 1.03
C ALA A 40 -5.08 16.98 1.29
N LYS A 41 -5.77 17.89 1.99
CA LYS A 41 -7.22 17.79 2.28
C LYS A 41 -8.11 17.84 1.05
N VAL A 42 -7.65 18.42 -0.08
CA VAL A 42 -8.44 18.52 -1.31
C VAL A 42 -8.22 17.35 -2.27
N LEU A 43 -7.35 16.40 -1.91
CA LEU A 43 -7.10 15.20 -2.68
C LEU A 43 -8.31 14.25 -2.62
N SER A 44 -8.57 13.54 -3.72
CA SER A 44 -9.50 12.40 -3.72
C SER A 44 -9.00 11.29 -2.78
N GLY A 45 -9.88 10.34 -2.43
CA GLY A 45 -9.49 9.20 -1.58
C GLY A 45 -8.28 8.44 -2.14
N GLY A 46 -8.30 8.14 -3.44
CA GLY A 46 -7.19 7.47 -4.11
C GLY A 46 -5.90 8.29 -4.17
N GLU A 47 -5.99 9.60 -4.48
CA GLU A 47 -4.81 10.49 -4.45
C GLU A 47 -4.22 10.59 -3.04
N ARG A 48 -5.07 10.59 -2.02
CA ARG A 48 -4.64 10.61 -0.61
C ARG A 48 -3.92 9.33 -0.23
N ARG A 49 -4.45 8.17 -0.61
CA ARG A 49 -3.80 6.87 -0.36
C ARG A 49 -2.47 6.77 -1.10
N LEU A 50 -2.42 7.25 -2.36
CA LEU A 50 -1.15 7.34 -3.10
C LEU A 50 -0.14 8.23 -2.38
N LEU A 51 -0.55 9.39 -1.85
CA LEU A 51 0.33 10.26 -1.07
C LEU A 51 0.84 9.58 0.22
N GLU A 52 0.00 8.82 0.91
CA GLU A 52 0.37 8.07 2.13
C GLU A 52 1.45 7.02 1.83
N ILE A 53 1.26 6.20 0.79
CA ILE A 53 2.26 5.22 0.35
C ILE A 53 3.54 5.93 -0.08
N SER A 54 3.41 6.97 -0.90
CA SER A 54 4.54 7.74 -1.42
C SER A 54 5.38 8.38 -0.33
N ARG A 55 4.76 8.79 0.77
CA ARG A 55 5.46 9.33 1.94
C ARG A 55 6.41 8.32 2.57
N ALA A 56 6.00 7.05 2.65
CA ALA A 56 6.88 5.98 3.14
C ALA A 56 8.03 5.71 2.16
N LEU A 57 7.78 5.82 0.85
CA LEU A 57 8.78 5.56 -0.18
C LEU A 57 9.92 6.58 -0.23
N VAL A 58 9.75 7.79 0.31
CA VAL A 58 10.83 8.81 0.42
C VAL A 58 12.06 8.26 1.17
N MET A 59 11.87 7.35 2.12
CA MET A 59 12.95 6.68 2.84
C MET A 59 13.56 5.50 2.07
N ASN A 60 13.00 5.12 0.93
CA ASN A 60 13.38 3.96 0.14
C ASN A 60 13.50 2.67 0.99
N PRO A 61 12.46 2.29 1.74
CA PRO A 61 12.51 1.13 2.62
C PRO A 61 12.59 -0.18 1.82
N GLU A 62 13.24 -1.19 2.39
CA GLU A 62 13.23 -2.57 1.87
C GLU A 62 11.95 -3.32 2.29
N LEU A 63 11.41 -2.96 3.46
CA LEU A 63 10.20 -3.55 4.05
C LEU A 63 9.14 -2.47 4.25
N LEU A 64 7.94 -2.70 3.73
CA LEU A 64 6.75 -1.88 3.92
C LEU A 64 5.75 -2.61 4.82
N LEU A 65 5.27 -1.90 5.83
CA LEU A 65 4.13 -2.34 6.65
C LEU A 65 2.90 -1.55 6.21
N VAL A 66 1.87 -2.25 5.76
CA VAL A 66 0.68 -1.64 5.16
C VAL A 66 -0.56 -2.12 5.92
N ASP A 67 -1.29 -1.17 6.49
CA ASP A 67 -2.49 -1.46 7.27
C ASP A 67 -3.74 -1.02 6.51
N GLU A 68 -4.60 -2.00 6.19
CA GLU A 68 -5.89 -1.86 5.52
C GLU A 68 -5.89 -0.87 4.32
N PRO A 69 -5.06 -1.10 3.28
CA PRO A 69 -4.90 -0.15 2.20
C PRO A 69 -6.18 0.11 1.38
N SER A 70 -7.13 -0.82 1.40
CA SER A 70 -8.37 -0.71 0.62
C SER A 70 -9.53 -0.03 1.36
N ILE A 71 -9.41 0.16 2.69
CA ILE A 71 -10.55 0.63 3.50
C ILE A 71 -11.06 2.00 3.07
N GLY A 72 -12.38 2.12 2.90
CA GLY A 72 -13.03 3.39 2.56
C GLY A 72 -12.77 3.90 1.13
N LEU A 73 -12.16 3.10 0.28
CA LEU A 73 -11.92 3.45 -1.13
C LEU A 73 -13.03 2.92 -2.05
N GLU A 74 -13.30 3.66 -3.12
CA GLU A 74 -14.08 3.17 -4.25
C GLU A 74 -13.32 2.05 -4.99
N PRO A 75 -14.00 1.07 -5.62
CA PRO A 75 -13.35 -0.10 -6.26
C PRO A 75 -12.18 0.26 -7.19
N ARG A 76 -12.35 1.27 -8.04
CA ARG A 76 -11.29 1.74 -8.97
C ARG A 76 -10.01 2.21 -8.26
N PHE A 77 -10.13 2.74 -7.04
CA PHE A 77 -8.98 3.18 -6.25
C PHE A 77 -8.35 2.04 -5.48
N ILE A 78 -9.13 1.02 -5.11
CA ILE A 78 -8.61 -0.23 -4.57
C ILE A 78 -7.67 -0.87 -5.58
N ASP A 79 -8.14 -1.06 -6.82
CA ASP A 79 -7.32 -1.65 -7.88
C ASP A 79 -6.03 -0.86 -8.11
N MET A 80 -6.12 0.47 -8.20
CA MET A 80 -4.94 1.34 -8.33
C MET A 80 -3.93 1.15 -7.18
N VAL A 81 -4.40 1.04 -5.94
CA VAL A 81 -3.52 0.84 -4.77
C VAL A 81 -2.81 -0.50 -4.85
N PHE A 82 -3.53 -1.57 -5.18
CA PHE A 82 -2.93 -2.90 -5.32
C PHE A 82 -1.96 -2.97 -6.51
N GLU A 83 -2.24 -2.28 -7.63
CA GLU A 83 -1.29 -2.14 -8.74
C GLU A 83 0.03 -1.47 -8.30
N ILE A 84 -0.06 -0.40 -7.48
CA ILE A 84 1.13 0.26 -6.92
C ILE A 84 1.92 -0.68 -6.01
N LEU A 85 1.24 -1.40 -5.11
CA LEU A 85 1.89 -2.36 -4.21
C LEU A 85 2.53 -3.51 -4.99
N TYR A 86 1.85 -4.00 -6.04
CA TYR A 86 2.39 -5.02 -6.93
C TYR A 86 3.67 -4.55 -7.65
N ASP A 87 3.66 -3.31 -8.17
CA ASP A 87 4.84 -2.71 -8.79
C ASP A 87 6.03 -2.62 -7.81
N LEU A 88 5.76 -2.18 -6.59
CA LEU A 88 6.76 -2.10 -5.53
C LEU A 88 7.36 -3.47 -5.17
N GLN A 89 6.54 -4.52 -5.12
CA GLN A 89 6.97 -5.88 -4.81
C GLN A 89 7.77 -6.49 -5.96
N HIS A 90 7.24 -6.47 -7.18
CA HIS A 90 7.77 -7.24 -8.32
C HIS A 90 8.85 -6.50 -9.09
N ASN A 91 8.70 -5.19 -9.29
CA ASN A 91 9.64 -4.40 -10.09
C ASN A 91 10.72 -3.71 -9.24
N GLU A 92 10.40 -3.36 -7.98
CA GLU A 92 11.38 -2.73 -7.09
C GLU A 92 11.92 -3.67 -6.00
N GLY A 93 11.47 -4.92 -5.95
CA GLY A 93 11.96 -5.93 -5.00
C GLY A 93 11.65 -5.62 -3.53
N LYS A 94 10.59 -4.85 -3.25
CA LYS A 94 10.21 -4.51 -1.88
C LYS A 94 9.51 -5.69 -1.21
N THR A 95 9.80 -5.90 0.07
CA THR A 95 9.01 -6.81 0.91
C THR A 95 7.82 -6.06 1.48
N ILE A 96 6.62 -6.66 1.41
CA ILE A 96 5.40 -6.04 1.93
C ILE A 96 4.75 -6.98 2.93
N ILE A 97 4.51 -6.49 4.15
CA ILE A 97 3.64 -7.12 5.14
C ILE A 97 2.38 -6.29 5.22
N MET A 98 1.24 -6.91 4.90
CA MET A 98 -0.03 -6.20 4.81
C MET A 98 -1.08 -6.85 5.71
N VAL A 99 -1.87 -6.02 6.38
CA VAL A 99 -3.14 -6.41 6.99
C VAL A 99 -4.25 -5.89 6.07
N GLU A 100 -5.19 -6.76 5.70
CA GLU A 100 -6.27 -6.38 4.78
C GLU A 100 -7.56 -7.11 5.17
N GLN A 101 -8.65 -6.35 5.28
CA GLN A 101 -9.97 -6.89 5.59
C GLN A 101 -10.65 -7.48 4.35
N ASN A 102 -10.36 -6.95 3.17
CA ASN A 102 -10.79 -7.53 1.90
C ASN A 102 -9.96 -8.79 1.60
N ALA A 103 -10.40 -9.92 2.16
CA ALA A 103 -9.69 -11.19 2.11
C ALA A 103 -9.34 -11.60 0.68
N LYS A 104 -10.27 -11.40 -0.26
CA LYS A 104 -10.04 -11.75 -1.68
C LYS A 104 -8.86 -10.94 -2.24
N LYS A 105 -8.88 -9.61 -2.14
CA LYS A 105 -7.80 -8.75 -2.64
C LYS A 105 -6.48 -9.01 -1.93
N GLY A 106 -6.52 -9.19 -0.60
CA GLY A 106 -5.32 -9.50 0.18
C GLY A 106 -4.67 -10.81 -0.25
N LEU A 107 -5.46 -11.88 -0.45
CA LEU A 107 -4.96 -13.19 -0.85
C LEU A 107 -4.55 -13.26 -2.32
N GLU A 108 -5.23 -12.53 -3.22
CA GLU A 108 -4.81 -12.38 -4.62
C GLU A 108 -3.41 -11.72 -4.73
N PHE A 109 -3.11 -10.82 -3.83
CA PHE A 109 -1.83 -10.10 -3.78
C PHE A 109 -0.71 -10.90 -3.09
N ALA A 110 -1.03 -11.70 -2.06
CA ALA A 110 -0.06 -12.29 -1.16
C ALA A 110 0.63 -13.54 -1.74
N ASP A 111 1.95 -13.61 -1.64
CA ASP A 111 2.69 -14.88 -1.81
C ASP A 111 2.33 -15.86 -0.69
N ILE A 112 2.33 -15.36 0.56
CA ILE A 112 1.98 -16.12 1.77
C ILE A 112 0.91 -15.34 2.54
N GLY A 113 -0.20 -16.02 2.86
CA GLY A 113 -1.31 -15.47 3.63
C GLY A 113 -1.46 -16.12 5.00
N TYR A 114 -1.90 -15.31 5.96
CA TYR A 114 -2.30 -15.72 7.30
C TYR A 114 -3.73 -15.26 7.54
N VAL A 115 -4.67 -16.18 7.59
CA VAL A 115 -6.08 -15.87 7.87
C VAL A 115 -6.28 -15.84 9.39
N MET A 116 -6.66 -14.68 9.92
CA MET A 116 -6.84 -14.47 11.35
C MET A 116 -8.31 -14.40 11.75
N VAL A 117 -8.67 -15.07 12.81
CA VAL A 117 -10.01 -15.02 13.42
C VAL A 117 -9.85 -14.82 14.92
N SER A 118 -10.48 -13.79 15.46
CA SER A 118 -10.44 -13.48 16.91
C SER A 118 -9.02 -13.48 17.49
N GLY A 119 -8.07 -12.86 16.77
CA GLY A 119 -6.68 -12.72 17.21
C GLY A 119 -5.82 -13.99 17.08
N LYS A 120 -6.34 -15.06 16.45
CA LYS A 120 -5.60 -16.31 16.24
C LYS A 120 -5.48 -16.63 14.74
N ILE A 121 -4.37 -17.22 14.34
CA ILE A 121 -4.20 -17.73 12.99
C ILE A 121 -5.07 -18.99 12.84
N ALA A 122 -6.08 -18.90 11.96
CA ALA A 122 -6.98 -20.01 11.66
C ALA A 122 -6.43 -20.89 10.53
N VAL A 123 -5.83 -20.27 9.51
CA VAL A 123 -5.24 -20.96 8.35
C VAL A 123 -4.03 -20.14 7.89
N ALA A 124 -3.00 -20.81 7.37
CA ALA A 124 -1.85 -20.17 6.73
C ALA A 124 -1.44 -20.99 5.51
N GLY A 125 -0.93 -20.33 4.46
CA GLY A 125 -0.49 -20.98 3.23
C GLY A 125 -0.20 -19.97 2.13
N LYS A 126 -0.01 -20.46 0.89
CA LYS A 126 0.11 -19.57 -0.26
C LYS A 126 -1.21 -18.86 -0.52
N GLY A 127 -1.14 -17.60 -0.93
CA GLY A 127 -2.33 -16.79 -1.21
C GLY A 127 -3.29 -17.47 -2.18
N SER A 128 -2.77 -18.02 -3.29
CA SER A 128 -3.55 -18.77 -4.28
C SER A 128 -4.25 -20.02 -3.71
N GLU A 129 -3.58 -20.78 -2.84
CA GLU A 129 -4.14 -21.96 -2.19
C GLU A 129 -5.25 -21.59 -1.19
N LEU A 130 -5.06 -20.45 -0.49
CA LEU A 130 -6.04 -19.94 0.48
C LEU A 130 -7.31 -19.42 -0.19
N LEU A 131 -7.22 -18.84 -1.39
CA LEU A 131 -8.37 -18.41 -2.18
C LEU A 131 -9.32 -19.56 -2.53
N GLU A 132 -8.77 -20.76 -2.76
CA GLU A 132 -9.52 -21.96 -3.09
C GLU A 132 -9.93 -22.77 -1.85
N ASN A 133 -9.51 -22.36 -0.66
CA ASN A 133 -9.75 -23.10 0.57
C ASN A 133 -11.20 -22.90 1.05
N PRO A 134 -12.03 -23.99 1.15
CA PRO A 134 -13.43 -23.89 1.56
C PRO A 134 -13.62 -23.19 2.92
N LYS A 135 -12.72 -23.42 3.87
CA LYS A 135 -12.77 -22.79 5.20
C LYS A 135 -12.58 -21.27 5.12
N VAL A 136 -11.73 -20.79 4.21
CA VAL A 136 -11.56 -19.36 3.96
C VAL A 136 -12.79 -18.80 3.25
N GLY A 137 -13.37 -19.57 2.30
CA GLY A 137 -14.61 -19.23 1.63
C GLY A 137 -15.75 -18.98 2.62
N GLU A 138 -15.98 -19.92 3.53
CA GLU A 138 -17.01 -19.82 4.58
C GLU A 138 -16.79 -18.60 5.51
N LEU A 139 -15.55 -18.31 5.88
CA LEU A 139 -15.23 -17.26 6.85
C LEU A 139 -15.29 -15.84 6.24
N PHE A 140 -14.90 -15.66 4.97
CA PHE A 140 -14.60 -14.33 4.44
C PHE A 140 -15.06 -14.06 3.00
N LEU A 141 -15.35 -15.08 2.20
CA LEU A 141 -15.64 -14.91 0.77
C LEU A 141 -17.13 -15.08 0.43
N GLY A 142 -17.99 -15.28 1.42
CA GLY A 142 -19.43 -15.37 1.25
C GLY A 142 -19.85 -16.69 0.59
N GLY A 143 -19.32 -17.79 1.12
CA GLY A 143 -19.62 -19.15 0.69
C GLY A 143 -21.10 -19.52 0.67
#